data_872ac18e9858159581a84dcd6c420eee
#
_entry.id   872ac18e9858159581a84dcd6c420eee
#
_cell.length_a   1.000
_cell.length_b   1.000
_cell.length_c   1.000
_cell.angle_alpha   90.00
_cell.angle_beta   90.00
_cell.angle_gamma   90.00
#
_symmetry.space_group_name_H-M   'P 1'
#
loop_
_entity.id
_entity.type
_entity.pdbx_description
1 polymer ?
#
loop_
_entity_poly.entity_id
_entity_poly.type
_entity_poly.pdbx_seq_one_letter_code
_entity_poly.pdbx_strand_id
1 'polypeptide(L)'
;PTLHARYAALIDGDNNRLLYGKEADVKAPNASTTKIMTLITALEICGDDYVATTSAYAAAMPDVQLNAVRGERFHIQDLYYSLMLKSHNDTAVIIAENTAYYYLCTLSDKDRNELLYDTAFINSYNSDSSFIKDISKEQSRILVRIFTDLMNKKALELGCTNTHFVTPN
;
A
#
# COMPACT_ATOMS: atom_id res chain seq x y z
N PRO A 1 35.01 0.17 -2.84
CA PRO A 1 34.36 0.67 -4.06
C PRO A 1 33.67 2.00 -3.77
N THR A 2 33.77 2.94 -4.72
CA THR A 2 33.10 4.23 -4.59
C THR A 2 31.63 4.05 -4.97
N LEU A 3 30.70 4.16 -4.00
CA LEU A 3 29.28 4.15 -4.24
C LEU A 3 28.74 5.58 -4.31
N HIS A 4 28.01 5.89 -5.39
CA HIS A 4 27.34 7.19 -5.56
C HIS A 4 26.07 7.28 -4.72
N ALA A 5 25.46 6.16 -4.33
CA ALA A 5 24.32 6.12 -3.42
C ALA A 5 24.69 6.80 -2.08
N ARG A 6 23.76 7.62 -1.55
CA ARG A 6 23.93 8.27 -0.25
C ARG A 6 23.87 7.26 0.89
N TYR A 7 22.98 6.27 0.79
CA TYR A 7 22.79 5.20 1.75
C TYR A 7 22.91 3.85 1.03
N ALA A 8 23.54 2.88 1.67
CA ALA A 8 23.62 1.54 1.13
C ALA A 8 23.79 0.49 2.25
N ALA A 9 23.19 -0.67 2.06
CA ALA A 9 23.40 -1.84 2.88
C ALA A 9 23.52 -3.08 1.98
N LEU A 10 24.48 -3.94 2.29
CA LEU A 10 24.60 -5.27 1.71
C LEU A 10 24.49 -6.27 2.85
N ILE A 11 23.53 -7.17 2.77
CA ILE A 11 23.30 -8.21 3.78
C ILE A 11 23.47 -9.59 3.18
N ASP A 12 23.91 -10.51 4.00
CA ASP A 12 23.91 -11.95 3.72
C ASP A 12 22.46 -12.46 3.84
N GLY A 13 21.90 -12.97 2.77
CA GLY A 13 20.50 -13.42 2.71
C GLY A 13 20.21 -14.68 3.55
N ASP A 14 21.23 -15.46 3.92
CA ASP A 14 21.06 -16.70 4.69
C ASP A 14 20.98 -16.45 6.20
N ASN A 15 21.65 -15.39 6.69
CA ASN A 15 21.79 -15.14 8.13
C ASN A 15 21.58 -13.67 8.54
N ASN A 16 21.16 -12.82 7.62
CA ASN A 16 20.92 -11.38 7.81
C ASN A 16 22.13 -10.58 8.31
N ARG A 17 23.36 -11.11 8.14
CA ARG A 17 24.57 -10.41 8.54
C ARG A 17 24.87 -9.24 7.61
N LEU A 18 25.09 -8.05 8.16
CA LEU A 18 25.56 -6.89 7.40
C LEU A 18 27.00 -7.15 6.91
N LEU A 19 27.18 -7.21 5.59
CA LEU A 19 28.47 -7.39 4.92
C LEU A 19 29.12 -6.02 4.58
N TYR A 20 28.31 -5.01 4.26
CA TYR A 20 28.74 -3.66 3.97
C TYR A 20 27.64 -2.66 4.32
N GLY A 21 28.02 -1.54 4.92
CA GLY A 21 27.10 -0.44 5.22
C GLY A 21 27.71 0.92 4.86
N LYS A 22 26.93 1.78 4.23
CA LYS A 22 27.21 3.20 4.04
C LYS A 22 26.02 3.96 4.58
N GLU A 23 26.19 4.65 5.71
CA GLU A 23 25.09 5.33 6.41
C GLU A 23 23.84 4.43 6.54
N ALA A 24 24.06 3.12 6.82
CA ALA A 24 23.02 2.09 6.75
C ALA A 24 21.94 2.26 7.83
N ASP A 25 22.31 2.85 8.98
CA ASP A 25 21.42 3.06 10.13
C ASP A 25 20.79 4.45 10.18
N VAL A 26 21.11 5.31 9.19
CA VAL A 26 20.56 6.67 9.14
C VAL A 26 19.12 6.66 8.64
N LYS A 27 18.23 7.31 9.39
CA LYS A 27 16.85 7.52 8.95
C LYS A 27 16.81 8.38 7.69
N ALA A 28 16.23 7.84 6.64
CA ALA A 28 16.12 8.47 5.34
C ALA A 28 14.71 8.31 4.77
N PRO A 29 14.25 9.21 3.88
CA PRO A 29 13.02 9.01 3.14
C PRO A 29 13.09 7.71 2.33
N ASN A 30 12.08 6.88 2.46
CA ASN A 30 12.01 5.59 1.75
C ASN A 30 11.87 5.77 0.23
N ALA A 31 11.28 6.88 -0.21
CA ALA A 31 10.90 7.07 -1.61
C ALA A 31 10.16 5.83 -2.13
N SER A 32 10.34 5.45 -3.39
CA SER A 32 9.63 4.30 -3.99
C SER A 32 10.00 2.92 -3.41
N THR A 33 10.98 2.81 -2.51
CA THR A 33 11.16 1.55 -1.76
C THR A 33 9.99 1.26 -0.81
N THR A 34 9.18 2.27 -0.47
CA THR A 34 7.88 2.15 0.21
C THR A 34 6.99 1.08 -0.45
N LYS A 35 7.01 1.01 -1.79
CA LYS A 35 6.17 0.11 -2.58
C LYS A 35 6.45 -1.38 -2.34
N ILE A 36 7.63 -1.71 -1.82
CA ILE A 36 7.95 -3.08 -1.37
C ILE A 36 7.01 -3.47 -0.22
N MET A 37 6.85 -2.59 0.78
CA MET A 37 5.94 -2.85 1.90
C MET A 37 4.48 -2.82 1.45
N THR A 38 4.12 -1.97 0.50
CA THR A 38 2.79 -1.97 -0.13
C THR A 38 2.47 -3.34 -0.74
N LEU A 39 3.40 -3.91 -1.51
CA LEU A 39 3.23 -5.24 -2.08
C LEU A 39 3.10 -6.33 -1.01
N ILE A 40 4.01 -6.37 -0.03
CA ILE A 40 4.00 -7.36 1.04
C ILE A 40 2.66 -7.33 1.79
N THR A 41 2.21 -6.14 2.19
CA THR A 41 0.96 -5.95 2.93
C THR A 41 -0.26 -6.39 2.12
N ALA A 42 -0.31 -6.03 0.84
CA ALA A 42 -1.42 -6.40 -0.04
C ALA A 42 -1.48 -7.90 -0.30
N LEU A 43 -0.35 -8.55 -0.59
CA LEU A 43 -0.27 -10.00 -0.80
C LEU A 43 -0.75 -10.81 0.42
N GLU A 44 -0.40 -10.36 1.62
CA GLU A 44 -0.83 -11.06 2.84
C GLU A 44 -2.33 -10.91 3.14
N ILE A 45 -2.94 -9.79 2.74
CA ILE A 45 -4.33 -9.48 3.09
C ILE A 45 -5.29 -10.00 2.04
N CYS A 46 -5.09 -9.68 0.77
CA CYS A 46 -6.02 -10.04 -0.31
C CYS A 46 -5.44 -11.01 -1.35
N GLY A 47 -4.16 -11.41 -1.20
CA GLY A 47 -3.54 -12.35 -2.13
C GLY A 47 -3.38 -11.77 -3.54
N ASP A 48 -3.48 -12.62 -4.53
CA ASP A 48 -3.29 -12.30 -5.95
C ASP A 48 -4.54 -12.52 -6.82
N ASP A 49 -5.60 -13.12 -6.25
CA ASP A 49 -6.87 -13.39 -6.95
C ASP A 49 -7.96 -12.40 -6.51
N TYR A 50 -7.76 -11.13 -6.82
CA TYR A 50 -8.73 -10.07 -6.52
C TYR A 50 -8.84 -9.10 -7.70
N VAL A 51 -10.03 -8.56 -7.95
CA VAL A 51 -10.24 -7.53 -8.97
C VAL A 51 -10.37 -6.17 -8.31
N ALA A 52 -9.36 -5.35 -8.46
CA ALA A 52 -9.30 -3.99 -7.94
C ALA A 52 -10.00 -2.99 -8.87
N THR A 53 -10.63 -1.97 -8.29
CA THR A 53 -11.30 -0.89 -9.01
C THR A 53 -10.62 0.44 -8.73
N THR A 54 -10.44 1.25 -9.75
CA THR A 54 -9.79 2.57 -9.67
C THR A 54 -10.76 3.64 -9.15
N SER A 55 -10.39 4.32 -8.08
CA SER A 55 -11.10 5.51 -7.58
C SER A 55 -10.73 6.77 -8.37
N ALA A 56 -11.52 7.83 -8.23
CA ALA A 56 -11.17 9.15 -8.75
C ALA A 56 -9.91 9.72 -8.08
N TYR A 57 -9.66 9.37 -6.82
CA TYR A 57 -8.48 9.82 -6.08
C TYR A 57 -7.21 9.14 -6.59
N ALA A 58 -7.24 7.82 -6.78
CA ALA A 58 -6.11 7.09 -7.35
C ALA A 58 -5.77 7.55 -8.76
N ALA A 59 -6.78 7.74 -9.63
CA ALA A 59 -6.61 8.25 -10.99
C ALA A 59 -5.99 9.67 -11.08
N ALA A 60 -6.03 10.43 -9.99
CA ALA A 60 -5.48 11.79 -9.91
C ALA A 60 -4.09 11.85 -9.25
N MET A 61 -3.44 10.70 -9.01
CA MET A 61 -2.09 10.69 -8.42
C MET A 61 -1.07 11.31 -9.38
N PRO A 62 -0.01 11.97 -8.85
CA PRO A 62 1.03 12.55 -9.70
C PRO A 62 1.90 11.46 -10.35
N ASP A 63 2.63 11.84 -11.39
CA ASP A 63 3.62 10.98 -12.06
C ASP A 63 4.64 10.37 -11.07
N VAL A 64 5.07 9.17 -11.35
CA VAL A 64 4.92 8.24 -12.47
C VAL A 64 3.60 7.47 -12.35
N GLN A 65 2.86 7.32 -13.46
CA GLN A 65 1.51 6.74 -13.46
C GLN A 65 1.36 5.60 -14.48
N LEU A 66 0.45 4.66 -14.17
CA LEU A 66 -0.14 3.73 -15.13
C LEU A 66 -1.13 4.47 -16.05
N ASN A 67 -1.62 5.64 -15.63
CA ASN A 67 -2.71 6.41 -16.21
C ASN A 67 -4.06 5.67 -16.14
N ALA A 68 -4.29 4.98 -15.03
CA ALA A 68 -5.56 4.30 -14.77
C ALA A 68 -6.71 5.30 -14.69
N VAL A 69 -7.87 4.94 -15.26
CA VAL A 69 -9.07 5.82 -15.29
C VAL A 69 -10.05 5.40 -14.19
N ARG A 70 -10.78 6.36 -13.63
CA ARG A 70 -11.85 6.09 -12.64
C ARG A 70 -12.79 4.99 -13.13
N GLY A 71 -13.01 3.98 -12.31
CA GLY A 71 -13.88 2.84 -12.59
C GLY A 71 -13.22 1.73 -13.40
N GLU A 72 -12.01 1.94 -13.89
CA GLU A 72 -11.23 0.89 -14.55
C GLU A 72 -10.90 -0.22 -13.56
N ARG A 73 -10.95 -1.47 -14.02
CA ARG A 73 -10.77 -2.66 -13.18
C ARG A 73 -9.56 -3.44 -13.66
N PHE A 74 -8.77 -3.93 -12.71
CA PHE A 74 -7.56 -4.71 -12.94
C PHE A 74 -7.55 -5.96 -12.07
N HIS A 75 -7.00 -7.05 -12.58
CA HIS A 75 -6.54 -8.09 -11.67
C HIS A 75 -5.43 -7.53 -10.80
N ILE A 76 -5.52 -7.73 -9.50
CA ILE A 76 -4.58 -7.11 -8.55
C ILE A 76 -3.13 -7.58 -8.81
N GLN A 77 -2.95 -8.78 -9.32
CA GLN A 77 -1.66 -9.32 -9.74
C GLN A 77 -1.00 -8.46 -10.82
N ASP A 78 -1.76 -7.96 -11.80
CA ASP A 78 -1.23 -7.07 -12.84
C ASP A 78 -0.76 -5.74 -12.25
N LEU A 79 -1.47 -5.25 -11.23
CA LEU A 79 -1.08 -4.05 -10.49
C LEU A 79 0.21 -4.29 -9.68
N TYR A 80 0.45 -5.48 -9.15
CA TYR A 80 1.71 -5.80 -8.47
C TYR A 80 2.90 -5.71 -9.42
N TYR A 81 2.78 -6.18 -10.66
CA TYR A 81 3.81 -6.00 -11.69
C TYR A 81 4.00 -4.52 -12.06
N SER A 82 2.91 -3.79 -12.24
CA SER A 82 2.94 -2.35 -12.48
C SER A 82 3.65 -1.59 -11.36
N LEU A 83 3.33 -1.92 -10.10
CA LEU A 83 3.92 -1.34 -8.90
C LEU A 83 5.43 -1.57 -8.84
N MET A 84 5.88 -2.80 -9.04
CA MET A 84 7.26 -3.19 -8.81
C MET A 84 8.17 -2.91 -10.02
N LEU A 85 7.67 -3.04 -11.25
CA LEU A 85 8.49 -2.87 -12.45
C LEU A 85 8.53 -1.43 -12.96
N LYS A 86 7.48 -0.65 -12.70
CA LYS A 86 7.33 0.73 -13.19
C LYS A 86 7.17 1.77 -12.09
N SER A 87 6.95 1.32 -10.87
CA SER A 87 6.82 2.22 -9.70
C SER A 87 5.68 3.24 -9.80
N HIS A 88 4.56 2.88 -10.46
CA HIS A 88 3.43 3.76 -10.67
C HIS A 88 2.74 4.17 -9.36
N ASN A 89 2.48 5.46 -9.19
CA ASN A 89 1.91 6.02 -7.96
C ASN A 89 0.39 5.79 -7.85
N ASP A 90 -0.33 5.92 -8.96
CA ASP A 90 -1.76 5.58 -9.04
C ASP A 90 -2.00 4.11 -8.71
N THR A 91 -1.16 3.21 -9.23
CA THR A 91 -1.18 1.79 -8.91
C THR A 91 -1.03 1.51 -7.41
N ALA A 92 -0.10 2.20 -6.74
CA ALA A 92 0.09 2.05 -5.30
C ALA A 92 -1.18 2.43 -4.51
N VAL A 93 -1.86 3.50 -4.93
CA VAL A 93 -3.10 3.95 -4.28
C VAL A 93 -4.27 3.02 -4.60
N ILE A 94 -4.41 2.53 -5.85
CA ILE A 94 -5.42 1.54 -6.22
C ILE A 94 -5.28 0.30 -5.34
N ILE A 95 -4.07 -0.24 -5.21
CA ILE A 95 -3.79 -1.40 -4.35
C ILE A 95 -4.18 -1.09 -2.89
N ALA A 96 -3.75 0.05 -2.36
CA ALA A 96 -4.00 0.42 -0.98
C ALA A 96 -5.50 0.55 -0.66
N GLU A 97 -6.27 1.26 -1.49
CA GLU A 97 -7.70 1.44 -1.31
C GLU A 97 -8.45 0.11 -1.36
N ASN A 98 -8.16 -0.72 -2.35
CA ASN A 98 -8.84 -1.98 -2.55
C ASN A 98 -8.46 -3.01 -1.47
N THR A 99 -7.20 -3.08 -1.07
CA THR A 99 -6.75 -3.96 0.02
C THR A 99 -7.35 -3.54 1.37
N ALA A 100 -7.37 -2.24 1.68
CA ALA A 100 -8.02 -1.74 2.90
C ALA A 100 -9.53 -2.03 2.89
N TYR A 101 -10.19 -1.85 1.77
CA TYR A 101 -11.59 -2.19 1.61
C TYR A 101 -11.83 -3.70 1.81
N TYR A 102 -11.03 -4.55 1.18
CA TYR A 102 -11.07 -6.00 1.39
C TYR A 102 -10.87 -6.36 2.87
N TYR A 103 -9.88 -5.78 3.52
CA TYR A 103 -9.62 -5.98 4.96
C TYR A 103 -10.85 -5.62 5.80
N LEU A 104 -11.46 -4.45 5.56
CA LEU A 104 -12.71 -4.07 6.24
C LEU A 104 -13.84 -5.09 6.03
N CYS A 105 -13.87 -5.77 4.85
CA CYS A 105 -14.82 -6.83 4.56
C CYS A 105 -14.64 -8.07 5.45
N THR A 106 -13.46 -8.32 5.93
CA THR A 106 -13.15 -9.49 6.78
C THR A 106 -13.43 -9.24 8.26
N LEU A 107 -13.60 -8.00 8.67
CA LEU A 107 -13.80 -7.62 10.08
C LEU A 107 -15.25 -7.82 10.54
N SER A 108 -15.42 -8.07 11.85
CA SER A 108 -16.72 -7.97 12.51
C SER A 108 -17.24 -6.53 12.45
N ASP A 109 -18.57 -6.34 12.57
CA ASP A 109 -19.17 -5.00 12.60
C ASP A 109 -18.61 -4.14 13.73
N LYS A 110 -18.31 -4.74 14.88
CA LYS A 110 -17.71 -4.05 16.02
C LYS A 110 -16.32 -3.51 15.67
N ASP A 111 -15.43 -4.37 15.18
CA ASP A 111 -14.04 -4.01 14.85
C ASP A 111 -13.99 -2.99 13.72
N ARG A 112 -14.87 -3.13 12.74
CA ARG A 112 -15.02 -2.17 11.64
C ARG A 112 -15.45 -0.79 12.14
N ASN A 113 -16.42 -0.73 13.06
CA ASN A 113 -16.89 0.52 13.63
C ASN A 113 -15.83 1.23 14.47
N GLU A 114 -14.92 0.49 15.09
CA GLU A 114 -13.78 1.06 15.84
C GLU A 114 -12.75 1.71 14.89
N LEU A 115 -12.60 1.19 13.66
CA LEU A 115 -11.68 1.74 12.65
C LEU A 115 -12.28 2.88 11.84
N LEU A 116 -13.60 2.86 11.62
CA LEU A 116 -14.32 3.82 10.79
C LEU A 116 -15.12 4.78 11.67
N TYR A 117 -14.66 6.02 11.75
CA TYR A 117 -15.39 7.08 12.44
C TYR A 117 -16.60 7.61 11.66
N ASP A 118 -16.73 7.22 10.37
CA ASP A 118 -17.81 7.65 9.47
C ASP A 118 -18.83 6.51 9.26
N THR A 119 -20.00 6.66 9.89
CA THR A 119 -21.10 5.69 9.75
C THR A 119 -21.70 5.61 8.36
N ALA A 120 -21.60 6.67 7.54
CA ALA A 120 -22.10 6.65 6.16
C ALA A 120 -21.25 5.71 5.29
N PHE A 121 -19.95 5.61 5.56
CA PHE A 121 -19.06 4.67 4.88
C PHE A 121 -19.40 3.21 5.23
N ILE A 122 -19.80 2.95 6.47
CA ILE A 122 -20.19 1.62 6.95
C ILE A 122 -21.48 1.13 6.27
N ASN A 123 -22.46 2.04 6.12
CA ASN A 123 -23.77 1.71 5.56
C ASN A 123 -23.76 1.46 4.04
N SER A 124 -22.73 1.93 3.33
CA SER A 124 -22.55 1.70 1.89
C SER A 124 -21.67 0.49 1.59
N TYR A 125 -21.32 -0.27 2.61
CA TYR A 125 -20.40 -1.38 2.53
C TYR A 125 -21.00 -2.56 1.75
N ASN A 126 -20.31 -2.94 0.67
CA ASN A 126 -20.64 -4.05 -0.20
C ASN A 126 -19.35 -4.82 -0.54
N SER A 127 -19.42 -6.15 -0.59
CA SER A 127 -18.28 -7.00 -0.94
C SER A 127 -17.76 -6.81 -2.38
N ASP A 128 -18.48 -6.06 -3.22
CA ASP A 128 -18.06 -5.74 -4.59
C ASP A 128 -17.15 -4.51 -4.61
N SER A 129 -15.92 -4.69 -5.08
CA SER A 129 -14.94 -3.60 -5.27
C SER A 129 -15.42 -2.49 -6.21
N SER A 130 -16.47 -2.71 -7.00
CA SER A 130 -17.04 -1.69 -7.90
C SER A 130 -17.48 -0.42 -7.17
N PHE A 131 -17.76 -0.52 -5.87
CA PHE A 131 -18.07 0.61 -5.01
C PHE A 131 -16.90 1.63 -4.95
N ILE A 132 -15.65 1.19 -5.06
CA ILE A 132 -14.44 2.04 -4.98
C ILE A 132 -14.47 3.18 -6.02
N LYS A 133 -15.05 2.98 -7.20
CA LYS A 133 -15.16 4.05 -8.22
C LYS A 133 -15.95 5.27 -7.75
N ASP A 134 -16.87 5.08 -6.80
CA ASP A 134 -17.84 6.10 -6.38
C ASP A 134 -17.50 6.73 -5.02
N ILE A 135 -16.41 6.28 -4.37
CA ILE A 135 -15.98 6.85 -3.08
C ILE A 135 -15.52 8.30 -3.23
N SER A 136 -15.77 9.08 -2.20
CA SER A 136 -15.29 10.45 -2.10
C SER A 136 -13.76 10.47 -1.86
N LYS A 137 -13.14 11.63 -2.10
CA LYS A 137 -11.73 11.85 -1.78
C LYS A 137 -11.42 11.60 -0.30
N GLU A 138 -12.36 11.94 0.58
CA GLU A 138 -12.19 11.72 2.03
C GLU A 138 -12.25 10.23 2.37
N GLN A 139 -13.17 9.48 1.78
CA GLN A 139 -13.23 8.03 1.93
C GLN A 139 -11.98 7.33 1.38
N SER A 140 -11.44 7.79 0.24
CA SER A 140 -10.15 7.33 -0.27
C SER A 140 -9.02 7.53 0.74
N ARG A 141 -8.95 8.71 1.38
CA ARG A 141 -7.95 9.00 2.41
C ARG A 141 -8.09 8.11 3.63
N ILE A 142 -9.32 7.79 4.04
CA ILE A 142 -9.57 6.84 5.13
C ILE A 142 -9.02 5.47 4.78
N LEU A 143 -9.31 4.95 3.58
CA LEU A 143 -8.80 3.65 3.13
C LEU A 143 -7.27 3.64 3.04
N VAL A 144 -6.66 4.69 2.47
CA VAL A 144 -5.20 4.84 2.43
C VAL A 144 -4.60 4.86 3.83
N ARG A 145 -5.21 5.56 4.79
CA ARG A 145 -4.75 5.57 6.18
C ARG A 145 -4.82 4.16 6.80
N ILE A 146 -5.95 3.47 6.67
CA ILE A 146 -6.10 2.10 7.16
C ILE A 146 -5.00 1.20 6.58
N PHE A 147 -4.76 1.32 5.27
CA PHE A 147 -3.71 0.55 4.61
C PHE A 147 -2.31 0.88 5.15
N THR A 148 -1.99 2.16 5.36
CA THR A 148 -0.69 2.55 5.93
C THR A 148 -0.52 2.12 7.38
N ASP A 149 -1.59 2.06 8.16
CA ASP A 149 -1.57 1.49 9.50
C ASP A 149 -1.26 -0.02 9.47
N LEU A 150 -1.81 -0.75 8.48
CA LEU A 150 -1.47 -2.15 8.22
C LEU A 150 -0.01 -2.32 7.79
N MET A 151 0.51 -1.44 6.92
CA MET A 151 1.94 -1.42 6.54
C MET A 151 2.84 -1.21 7.78
N ASN A 152 2.49 -0.28 8.65
CA ASN A 152 3.25 -0.01 9.87
C ASN A 152 3.20 -1.18 10.85
N LYS A 153 2.06 -1.84 11.00
CA LYS A 153 1.93 -3.08 11.75
C LYS A 153 2.85 -4.16 11.18
N LYS A 154 2.83 -4.37 9.86
CA LYS A 154 3.69 -5.33 9.17
C LYS A 154 5.17 -5.00 9.35
N ALA A 155 5.55 -3.73 9.27
CA ALA A 155 6.93 -3.29 9.52
C ALA A 155 7.41 -3.70 10.91
N LEU A 156 6.59 -3.52 11.96
CA LEU A 156 6.92 -3.95 13.31
C LEU A 156 7.04 -5.47 13.43
N GLU A 157 6.14 -6.23 12.80
CA GLU A 157 6.20 -7.71 12.76
C GLU A 157 7.49 -8.22 12.12
N LEU A 158 8.00 -7.51 11.11
CA LEU A 158 9.26 -7.80 10.42
C LEU A 158 10.50 -7.27 11.15
N GLY A 159 10.33 -6.63 12.31
CA GLY A 159 11.44 -6.06 13.08
C GLY A 159 11.94 -4.71 12.59
N CYS A 160 11.23 -4.03 11.71
CA CYS A 160 11.59 -2.70 11.19
C CYS A 160 11.20 -1.59 12.20
N THR A 161 11.83 -1.59 13.38
CA THR A 161 11.46 -0.74 14.52
C THR A 161 11.65 0.76 14.31
N ASN A 162 12.43 1.16 13.31
CA ASN A 162 12.72 2.56 12.97
C ASN A 162 12.07 3.02 11.64
N THR A 163 11.16 2.23 11.10
CA THR A 163 10.45 2.51 9.84
C THR A 163 9.02 2.96 10.11
N HIS A 164 8.57 3.99 9.38
CA HIS A 164 7.20 4.47 9.46
C HIS A 164 6.71 4.90 8.07
N PHE A 165 5.53 4.42 7.68
CA PHE A 165 4.88 4.72 6.41
C PHE A 165 3.68 5.65 6.63
N VAL A 166 3.53 6.66 5.78
CA VAL A 166 2.40 7.60 5.77
C VAL A 166 1.64 7.58 4.45
N THR A 167 2.21 6.97 3.42
CA THR A 167 1.60 6.76 2.10
C THR A 167 2.01 5.39 1.56
N PRO A 168 1.25 4.81 0.60
CA PRO A 168 1.60 3.54 -0.05
C PRO A 168 2.62 3.68 -1.19
N ASN A 169 3.06 4.89 -1.54
CA ASN A 169 3.87 5.24 -2.71
C ASN A 169 5.10 6.10 -2.38
#